data_1f82a9fab086f67bec6f227dfb7ce52e
#
_entry.id   1f82a9fab086f67bec6f227dfb7ce52e
#
_cell.length_a   1.000
_cell.length_b   1.000
_cell.length_c   1.000
_cell.angle_alpha   90.00
_cell.angle_beta   90.00
_cell.angle_gamma   90.00
#
_symmetry.space_group_name_H-M   'P 1'
#
loop_
_entity.id
_entity.type
_entity.pdbx_description
1 polymer ?
#
loop_
_entity_poly.entity_id
_entity_poly.type
_entity_poly.pdbx_seq_one_letter_code
_entity_poly.pdbx_strand_id
1 'polypeptide(L)'
;MIVAYFWKIKPAKLPFAIAAMGFDRFSLWADKNVTFHKSLGTGKGETFTPTDAHALQWGLVAVVEDIEKFDSSTVVKRWRKNSVTEFRAVLDPISSHGKWAGKEPFVGAVKDWDGQVAAITRARIKWSQNFRFWNSVPPVTVSLKAAPGLVAAIGIGEAPIGLQGTFSLWESAAAIRDFAYKGAAHQKAIADTSAYNWYSEELFARFAVREVRGTLQ
;
A
#
# COMPACT_ATOMS: atom_id res chain seq x y z
N MET A 1 13.12 5.83 -8.29
CA MET A 1 11.91 5.14 -8.76
C MET A 1 11.27 4.37 -7.61
N ILE A 2 9.99 4.05 -7.69
CA ILE A 2 9.29 3.30 -6.64
C ILE A 2 8.88 1.95 -7.20
N VAL A 3 8.98 0.91 -6.37
CA VAL A 3 8.51 -0.42 -6.72
C VAL A 3 7.65 -0.97 -5.59
N ALA A 4 6.52 -1.57 -5.96
CA ALA A 4 5.62 -2.26 -5.05
C ALA A 4 5.54 -3.74 -5.44
N TYR A 5 5.74 -4.60 -4.46
CA TYR A 5 5.56 -6.04 -4.60
C TYR A 5 4.48 -6.54 -3.67
N PHE A 6 3.72 -7.55 -4.15
CA PHE A 6 2.84 -8.35 -3.31
C PHE A 6 3.03 -9.83 -3.68
N TRP A 7 3.30 -10.66 -2.68
CA TRP A 7 3.55 -12.08 -2.83
C TRP A 7 2.52 -12.90 -2.08
N LYS A 8 1.92 -13.88 -2.74
CA LYS A 8 1.17 -14.95 -2.05
C LYS A 8 2.09 -16.12 -1.77
N ILE A 9 1.97 -16.71 -0.60
CA ILE A 9 2.76 -17.86 -0.15
C ILE A 9 1.84 -19.04 0.17
N LYS A 10 2.39 -20.25 0.14
CA LYS A 10 1.71 -21.43 0.69
C LYS A 10 1.68 -21.38 2.22
N PRO A 11 0.68 -22.01 2.89
CA PRO A 11 0.61 -22.03 4.36
C PRO A 11 1.90 -22.55 5.02
N ALA A 12 2.54 -23.56 4.45
CA ALA A 12 3.81 -24.09 4.93
C ALA A 12 4.98 -23.08 4.90
N LYS A 13 4.84 -21.96 4.21
CA LYS A 13 5.83 -20.89 4.13
C LYS A 13 5.56 -19.71 5.10
N LEU A 14 4.54 -19.81 5.93
CA LEU A 14 4.22 -18.77 6.91
C LEU A 14 5.37 -18.49 7.89
N PRO A 15 6.08 -19.50 8.46
CA PRO A 15 7.24 -19.21 9.31
C PRO A 15 8.36 -18.46 8.58
N PHE A 16 8.59 -18.79 7.31
CA PHE A 16 9.53 -18.03 6.47
C PHE A 16 9.10 -16.56 6.36
N ALA A 17 7.82 -16.28 6.04
CA ALA A 17 7.34 -14.92 5.84
C ALA A 17 7.46 -14.07 7.12
N ILE A 18 7.10 -14.63 8.28
CA ILE A 18 7.25 -13.96 9.58
C ILE A 18 8.72 -13.64 9.86
N ALA A 19 9.62 -14.58 9.64
CA ALA A 19 11.05 -14.37 9.82
C ALA A 19 11.59 -13.31 8.85
N ALA A 20 11.20 -13.39 7.56
CA ALA A 20 11.61 -12.45 6.53
C ALA A 20 11.18 -11.01 6.85
N MET A 21 9.99 -10.78 7.39
CA MET A 21 9.56 -9.45 7.84
C MET A 21 10.52 -8.82 8.86
N GLY A 22 11.12 -9.62 9.72
CA GLY A 22 12.14 -9.16 10.67
C GLY A 22 13.51 -8.93 10.03
N PHE A 23 14.01 -9.92 9.29
CA PHE A 23 15.38 -9.90 8.76
C PHE A 23 15.55 -9.00 7.53
N ASP A 24 14.55 -8.94 6.66
CA ASP A 24 14.66 -8.17 5.42
C ASP A 24 14.83 -6.67 5.67
N ARG A 25 14.28 -6.15 6.76
CA ARG A 25 14.46 -4.74 7.13
C ARG A 25 15.94 -4.36 7.29
N PHE A 26 16.77 -5.25 7.83
CA PHE A 26 18.21 -5.01 7.97
C PHE A 26 18.93 -5.08 6.63
N SER A 27 18.58 -6.08 5.79
CA SER A 27 19.12 -6.22 4.44
C SER A 27 18.78 -5.01 3.56
N LEU A 28 17.53 -4.54 3.63
CA LEU A 28 17.04 -3.38 2.87
C LEU A 28 17.63 -2.07 3.39
N TRP A 29 17.84 -1.95 4.70
CA TRP A 29 18.49 -0.79 5.30
C TRP A 29 19.96 -0.67 4.90
N ALA A 30 20.67 -1.80 4.78
CA ALA A 30 22.08 -1.86 4.38
C ALA A 30 22.28 -1.73 2.86
N ASP A 31 21.25 -1.88 2.05
CA ASP A 31 21.34 -1.78 0.59
C ASP A 31 21.38 -0.31 0.16
N LYS A 32 22.53 0.13 -0.37
CA LYS A 32 22.71 1.49 -0.87
C LYS A 32 21.80 1.88 -2.04
N ASN A 33 21.22 0.87 -2.73
CA ASN A 33 20.23 1.09 -3.78
C ASN A 33 18.85 1.48 -3.22
N VAL A 34 18.61 1.32 -1.91
CA VAL A 34 17.31 1.53 -1.27
C VAL A 34 17.36 2.79 -0.40
N THR A 35 16.60 3.80 -0.75
CA THR A 35 16.52 5.06 0.02
C THR A 35 15.37 5.06 1.02
N PHE A 36 14.32 4.26 0.73
CA PHE A 36 13.18 4.04 1.62
C PHE A 36 12.57 2.67 1.36
N HIS A 37 12.09 2.00 2.40
CA HIS A 37 11.36 0.75 2.25
C HIS A 37 10.34 0.54 3.36
N LYS A 38 9.30 -0.23 3.07
CA LYS A 38 8.32 -0.75 4.01
C LYS A 38 7.92 -2.16 3.65
N SER A 39 8.22 -3.10 4.54
CA SER A 39 7.66 -4.44 4.50
C SER A 39 6.25 -4.39 5.10
N LEU A 40 5.28 -5.04 4.45
CA LEU A 40 3.87 -4.90 4.73
C LEU A 40 3.20 -6.26 4.91
N GLY A 41 2.40 -6.38 5.95
CA GLY A 41 1.32 -7.34 5.95
C GLY A 41 0.21 -6.86 5.03
N THR A 42 -0.69 -7.76 4.65
CA THR A 42 -1.85 -7.40 3.85
C THR A 42 -3.15 -7.78 4.54
N GLY A 43 -4.25 -7.14 4.12
CA GLY A 43 -5.61 -7.44 4.53
C GLY A 43 -6.48 -7.72 3.31
N LYS A 44 -7.61 -8.40 3.54
CA LYS A 44 -8.63 -8.64 2.50
C LYS A 44 -9.26 -7.34 2.02
N GLY A 45 -9.03 -6.24 2.74
CA GLY A 45 -9.60 -4.92 2.44
C GLY A 45 -11.10 -4.85 2.70
N GLU A 46 -11.59 -5.54 3.73
CA GLU A 46 -13.02 -5.58 4.08
C GLU A 46 -13.34 -4.66 5.25
N THR A 47 -12.62 -4.79 6.35
CA THR A 47 -12.91 -4.08 7.60
C THR A 47 -11.72 -3.29 8.15
N PHE A 48 -10.52 -3.57 7.68
CA PHE A 48 -9.26 -3.03 8.22
C PHE A 48 -9.07 -3.31 9.72
N THR A 49 -9.78 -4.29 10.26
CA THR A 49 -9.54 -4.80 11.62
C THR A 49 -8.43 -5.86 11.59
N PRO A 50 -7.87 -6.25 12.74
CA PRO A 50 -6.90 -7.34 12.81
C PRO A 50 -7.41 -8.67 12.23
N THR A 51 -8.74 -8.92 12.29
CA THR A 51 -9.38 -10.11 11.72
C THR A 51 -9.43 -10.12 10.20
N ASP A 52 -9.21 -8.98 9.56
CA ASP A 52 -9.11 -8.82 8.10
C ASP A 52 -7.73 -9.22 7.56
N ALA A 53 -6.76 -9.49 8.43
CA ALA A 53 -5.39 -9.82 8.02
C ALA A 53 -5.34 -11.06 7.13
N HIS A 54 -4.57 -10.98 6.05
CA HIS A 54 -4.35 -12.07 5.11
C HIS A 54 -2.94 -12.66 5.30
N ALA A 55 -2.82 -13.62 6.21
CA ALA A 55 -1.52 -14.19 6.63
C ALA A 55 -0.69 -14.83 5.50
N LEU A 56 -1.30 -15.12 4.35
CA LEU A 56 -0.63 -15.75 3.21
C LEU A 56 -0.28 -14.77 2.10
N GLN A 57 -0.47 -13.46 2.32
CA GLN A 57 -0.09 -12.43 1.36
C GLN A 57 0.70 -11.32 2.06
N TRP A 58 1.82 -10.93 1.46
CA TRP A 58 2.80 -10.01 2.03
C TRP A 58 3.24 -9.01 0.98
N GLY A 59 3.58 -7.80 1.40
CA GLY A 59 3.97 -6.73 0.50
C GLY A 59 5.30 -6.08 0.85
N LEU A 60 5.86 -5.39 -0.13
CA LEU A 60 7.01 -4.53 0.02
C LEU A 60 6.84 -3.30 -0.88
N VAL A 61 7.00 -2.12 -0.31
CA VAL A 61 7.13 -0.88 -1.08
C VAL A 61 8.53 -0.34 -0.84
N ALA A 62 9.26 -0.05 -1.90
CA ALA A 62 10.60 0.50 -1.82
C ALA A 62 10.80 1.67 -2.80
N VAL A 63 11.59 2.65 -2.38
CA VAL A 63 12.16 3.70 -3.24
C VAL A 63 13.59 3.31 -3.52
N VAL A 64 13.91 3.13 -4.80
CA VAL A 64 15.20 2.60 -5.25
C VAL A 64 15.81 3.47 -6.34
N GLU A 65 17.12 3.44 -6.45
CA GLU A 65 17.85 4.14 -7.50
C GLU A 65 17.79 3.35 -8.82
N ASP A 66 18.04 2.04 -8.74
CA ASP A 66 18.07 1.10 -9.86
C ASP A 66 17.10 -0.06 -9.59
N ILE A 67 16.07 -0.17 -10.42
CA ILE A 67 15.03 -1.20 -10.31
C ILE A 67 15.56 -2.58 -10.69
N GLU A 68 16.35 -2.71 -11.73
CA GLU A 68 16.86 -4.02 -12.20
C GLU A 68 17.79 -4.65 -11.17
N LYS A 69 18.63 -3.81 -10.57
CA LYS A 69 19.46 -4.21 -9.45
C LYS A 69 18.61 -4.64 -8.24
N PHE A 70 17.55 -3.92 -7.94
CA PHE A 70 16.65 -4.26 -6.84
C PHE A 70 15.89 -5.55 -7.11
N ASP A 71 15.36 -5.76 -8.32
CA ASP A 71 14.70 -7.01 -8.74
C ASP A 71 15.62 -8.23 -8.61
N SER A 72 16.92 -8.01 -8.73
CA SER A 72 17.95 -9.03 -8.59
C SER A 72 18.49 -9.17 -7.17
N SER A 73 17.99 -8.38 -6.22
CA SER A 73 18.42 -8.41 -4.82
C SER A 73 18.09 -9.74 -4.14
N THR A 74 18.85 -10.05 -3.09
CA THR A 74 18.64 -11.27 -2.29
C THR A 74 17.25 -11.28 -1.66
N VAL A 75 16.72 -10.13 -1.25
CA VAL A 75 15.37 -10.00 -0.67
C VAL A 75 14.32 -10.41 -1.68
N VAL A 76 14.29 -9.77 -2.86
CA VAL A 76 13.30 -10.06 -3.91
C VAL A 76 13.40 -11.51 -4.39
N LYS A 77 14.62 -12.01 -4.66
CA LYS A 77 14.83 -13.42 -5.07
C LYS A 77 14.31 -14.41 -4.02
N ARG A 78 14.52 -14.12 -2.74
CA ARG A 78 14.06 -14.98 -1.63
C ARG A 78 12.54 -15.02 -1.56
N TRP A 79 11.86 -13.88 -1.64
CA TRP A 79 10.39 -13.84 -1.66
C TRP A 79 9.84 -14.54 -2.90
N ARG A 80 10.37 -14.27 -4.08
CA ARG A 80 9.98 -14.92 -5.34
C ARG A 80 10.09 -16.43 -5.29
N LYS A 81 11.19 -16.97 -4.73
CA LYS A 81 11.41 -18.42 -4.55
C LYS A 81 10.38 -19.07 -3.62
N ASN A 82 9.84 -18.35 -2.64
CA ASN A 82 8.93 -18.88 -1.62
C ASN A 82 7.47 -18.53 -1.87
N SER A 83 7.16 -17.76 -2.88
CA SER A 83 5.80 -17.37 -3.28
C SER A 83 5.22 -18.28 -4.37
N VAL A 84 3.90 -18.30 -4.47
CA VAL A 84 3.15 -18.95 -5.56
C VAL A 84 2.73 -17.95 -6.62
N THR A 85 2.50 -16.70 -6.23
CA THR A 85 2.23 -15.59 -7.15
C THR A 85 3.01 -14.36 -6.73
N GLU A 86 3.36 -13.54 -7.70
CA GLU A 86 3.98 -12.24 -7.51
C GLU A 86 3.20 -11.20 -8.30
N PHE A 87 2.81 -10.11 -7.64
CA PHE A 87 2.46 -8.85 -8.28
C PHE A 87 3.62 -7.89 -8.11
N ARG A 88 3.98 -7.17 -9.16
CA ARG A 88 5.01 -6.13 -9.16
C ARG A 88 4.53 -4.93 -9.95
N ALA A 89 4.66 -3.74 -9.38
CA ALA A 89 4.40 -2.48 -10.07
C ALA A 89 5.58 -1.53 -9.95
N VAL A 90 5.98 -0.91 -11.06
CA VAL A 90 6.94 0.19 -11.12
C VAL A 90 6.18 1.49 -11.22
N LEU A 91 6.51 2.42 -10.34
CA LEU A 91 5.71 3.59 -10.05
C LEU A 91 6.57 4.85 -10.05
N ASP A 92 6.02 5.94 -10.60
CA ASP A 92 6.57 7.28 -10.47
C ASP A 92 5.57 8.22 -9.79
N PRO A 93 5.98 9.09 -8.85
CA PRO A 93 5.05 9.95 -8.14
C PRO A 93 4.36 10.96 -9.08
N ILE A 94 3.03 11.02 -9.01
CA ILE A 94 2.21 12.11 -9.56
C ILE A 94 2.00 13.17 -8.48
N SER A 95 1.64 12.73 -7.29
CA SER A 95 1.46 13.61 -6.13
C SER A 95 1.67 12.83 -4.85
N SER A 96 2.25 13.47 -3.84
CA SER A 96 2.38 12.92 -2.51
C SER A 96 2.11 14.01 -1.48
N HIS A 97 1.35 13.67 -0.45
CA HIS A 97 1.03 14.55 0.66
C HIS A 97 1.12 13.75 1.98
N GLY A 98 1.72 14.37 2.99
CA GLY A 98 1.90 13.75 4.30
C GLY A 98 3.20 12.96 4.41
N LYS A 99 3.28 12.13 5.47
CA LYS A 99 4.51 11.44 5.84
C LYS A 99 4.31 9.95 6.06
N TRP A 100 5.38 9.18 5.87
CA TRP A 100 5.46 7.77 6.22
C TRP A 100 6.66 7.52 7.14
N ALA A 101 6.37 7.24 8.40
CA ALA A 101 7.38 7.12 9.46
C ALA A 101 8.27 8.37 9.55
N GLY A 102 7.64 9.56 9.58
CA GLY A 102 8.30 10.85 9.67
C GLY A 102 9.00 11.34 8.42
N LYS A 103 9.02 10.56 7.32
CA LYS A 103 9.67 10.88 6.05
C LYS A 103 8.64 11.23 4.96
N GLU A 104 9.05 11.99 3.98
CA GLU A 104 8.34 12.24 2.72
C GLU A 104 9.04 11.44 1.60
N PRO A 105 8.74 10.12 1.45
CA PRO A 105 9.58 9.25 0.64
C PRO A 105 9.35 9.38 -0.87
N PHE A 106 8.24 9.95 -1.29
CA PHE A 106 7.84 9.99 -2.69
C PHE A 106 8.02 11.41 -3.25
N VAL A 107 9.22 11.68 -3.71
CA VAL A 107 9.61 12.97 -4.28
C VAL A 107 9.52 12.91 -5.81
N GLY A 108 9.08 14.01 -6.40
CA GLY A 108 8.88 14.15 -7.84
C GLY A 108 7.41 14.29 -8.20
N ALA A 109 7.14 14.76 -9.39
CA ALA A 109 5.80 14.88 -9.93
C ALA A 109 5.81 14.64 -11.44
N VAL A 110 5.26 13.51 -11.86
CA VAL A 110 4.95 13.25 -13.26
C VAL A 110 3.78 14.13 -13.65
N LYS A 111 3.93 14.90 -14.74
CA LYS A 111 2.86 15.69 -15.33
C LYS A 111 2.24 14.95 -16.50
N ASP A 112 1.00 15.28 -16.81
CA ASP A 112 0.30 14.84 -18.02
C ASP A 112 0.28 13.32 -18.23
N TRP A 113 0.00 12.57 -17.12
CA TRP A 113 -0.12 11.11 -17.16
C TRP A 113 -1.54 10.69 -17.51
N ASP A 114 -1.71 9.91 -18.58
CA ASP A 114 -2.97 9.40 -19.13
C ASP A 114 -3.18 7.89 -18.95
N GLY A 115 -2.17 7.18 -18.42
CA GLY A 115 -2.23 5.74 -18.14
C GLY A 115 -2.83 5.38 -16.79
N GLN A 116 -2.64 4.11 -16.42
CA GLN A 116 -3.06 3.60 -15.11
C GLN A 116 -2.39 4.35 -13.95
N VAL A 117 -3.13 4.47 -12.87
CA VAL A 117 -2.68 5.16 -11.65
C VAL A 117 -2.75 4.21 -10.47
N ALA A 118 -1.67 4.11 -9.72
CA ALA A 118 -1.69 3.49 -8.40
C ALA A 118 -1.85 4.55 -7.31
N ALA A 119 -2.48 4.18 -6.20
CA ALA A 119 -2.54 5.03 -5.01
C ALA A 119 -2.15 4.24 -3.76
N ILE A 120 -1.44 4.93 -2.88
CA ILE A 120 -1.18 4.49 -1.52
C ILE A 120 -1.82 5.51 -0.58
N THR A 121 -2.78 5.04 0.21
CA THR A 121 -3.30 5.77 1.36
C THR A 121 -2.86 5.06 2.62
N ARG A 122 -2.33 5.79 3.57
CA ARG A 122 -1.81 5.21 4.80
C ARG A 122 -2.04 6.17 5.95
N ALA A 123 -2.43 5.62 7.11
CA ALA A 123 -2.60 6.39 8.32
C ALA A 123 -2.04 5.65 9.54
N ARG A 124 -1.48 6.42 10.46
CA ARG A 124 -1.23 6.00 11.83
C ARG A 124 -2.39 6.49 12.68
N ILE A 125 -3.26 5.57 13.04
CA ILE A 125 -4.46 5.87 13.82
C ILE A 125 -4.07 6.07 15.29
N LYS A 126 -4.58 7.12 15.92
CA LYS A 126 -4.43 7.33 17.36
C LYS A 126 -5.10 6.18 18.09
N TRP A 127 -4.44 5.60 19.08
CA TRP A 127 -4.93 4.42 19.78
C TRP A 127 -6.37 4.57 20.29
N SER A 128 -6.70 5.74 20.85
CA SER A 128 -8.04 6.07 21.34
C SER A 128 -9.12 6.16 20.25
N GLN A 129 -8.74 6.24 18.98
CA GLN A 129 -9.66 6.41 17.86
C GLN A 129 -9.85 5.13 17.02
N ASN A 130 -9.13 4.04 17.32
CA ASN A 130 -9.20 2.81 16.53
C ASN A 130 -10.62 2.28 16.38
N PHE A 131 -11.40 2.25 17.45
CA PHE A 131 -12.75 1.71 17.42
C PHE A 131 -13.70 2.54 16.52
N ARG A 132 -13.60 3.88 16.59
CA ARG A 132 -14.39 4.76 15.71
C ARG A 132 -13.98 4.62 14.26
N PHE A 133 -12.67 4.56 14.01
CA PHE A 133 -12.13 4.35 12.67
C PHE A 133 -12.66 3.04 12.08
N TRP A 134 -12.54 1.91 12.76
CA TRP A 134 -13.01 0.62 12.27
C TRP A 134 -14.49 0.58 11.93
N ASN A 135 -15.33 1.29 12.71
CA ASN A 135 -16.76 1.41 12.42
C ASN A 135 -17.07 2.23 11.15
N SER A 136 -16.15 3.10 10.75
CA SER A 136 -16.31 3.98 9.56
C SER A 136 -15.79 3.35 8.28
N VAL A 137 -14.99 2.29 8.37
CA VAL A 137 -14.34 1.65 7.22
C VAL A 137 -15.28 0.88 6.30
N PRO A 138 -16.22 0.04 6.78
CA PRO A 138 -17.00 -0.83 5.90
C PRO A 138 -17.76 -0.11 4.78
N PRO A 139 -18.43 1.05 5.01
CA PRO A 139 -19.10 1.78 3.94
C PRO A 139 -18.10 2.29 2.87
N VAL A 140 -16.90 2.71 3.28
CA VAL A 140 -15.85 3.18 2.36
C VAL A 140 -15.32 2.02 1.52
N THR A 141 -15.13 0.85 2.12
CA THR A 141 -14.67 -0.35 1.43
C THR A 141 -15.68 -0.85 0.40
N VAL A 142 -16.97 -0.85 0.73
CA VAL A 142 -18.04 -1.19 -0.21
C VAL A 142 -18.04 -0.22 -1.38
N SER A 143 -17.96 1.08 -1.10
CA SER A 143 -17.87 2.13 -2.12
C SER A 143 -16.62 1.99 -2.99
N LEU A 144 -15.47 1.63 -2.41
CA LEU A 144 -14.23 1.40 -3.14
C LEU A 144 -14.37 0.21 -4.11
N LYS A 145 -14.88 -0.93 -3.62
CA LYS A 145 -15.06 -2.14 -4.45
C LYS A 145 -16.04 -1.94 -5.61
N ALA A 146 -17.00 -1.03 -5.45
CA ALA A 146 -17.98 -0.68 -6.49
C ALA A 146 -17.53 0.49 -7.39
N ALA A 147 -16.36 1.07 -7.14
CA ALA A 147 -15.93 2.27 -7.86
C ALA A 147 -15.59 1.96 -9.31
N PRO A 148 -16.18 2.69 -10.30
CA PRO A 148 -15.81 2.55 -11.69
C PRO A 148 -14.32 2.83 -11.92
N GLY A 149 -13.68 1.99 -12.72
CA GLY A 149 -12.25 2.12 -13.03
C GLY A 149 -11.30 1.66 -11.93
N LEU A 150 -11.79 1.07 -10.84
CA LEU A 150 -10.94 0.32 -9.92
C LEU A 150 -10.52 -0.99 -10.57
N VAL A 151 -9.22 -1.20 -10.73
CA VAL A 151 -8.65 -2.46 -11.26
C VAL A 151 -8.43 -3.46 -10.12
N ALA A 152 -7.83 -3.00 -9.03
CA ALA A 152 -7.57 -3.83 -7.85
C ALA A 152 -7.33 -2.95 -6.61
N ALA A 153 -7.61 -3.50 -5.43
CA ALA A 153 -7.25 -2.88 -4.15
C ALA A 153 -6.91 -3.94 -3.12
N ILE A 154 -5.96 -3.62 -2.24
CA ILE A 154 -5.53 -4.48 -1.15
C ILE A 154 -5.28 -3.63 0.10
N GLY A 155 -5.73 -4.12 1.26
CA GLY A 155 -5.35 -3.55 2.53
C GLY A 155 -3.86 -3.78 2.81
N ILE A 156 -3.17 -2.79 3.33
CA ILE A 156 -1.75 -2.88 3.71
C ILE A 156 -1.55 -2.40 5.14
N GLY A 157 -0.55 -2.95 5.83
CA GLY A 157 -0.24 -2.53 7.20
C GLY A 157 1.17 -2.89 7.61
N GLU A 158 1.80 -2.01 8.38
CA GLU A 158 3.13 -2.25 9.00
C GLU A 158 3.00 -3.02 10.33
N ALA A 159 1.80 -3.03 10.90
CA ALA A 159 1.45 -3.75 12.11
C ALA A 159 -0.04 -4.12 12.07
N PRO A 160 -0.47 -5.13 12.83
CA PRO A 160 -1.86 -5.58 12.81
C PRO A 160 -2.85 -4.53 13.34
N ILE A 161 -2.40 -3.52 14.07
CA ILE A 161 -3.25 -2.47 14.65
C ILE A 161 -2.60 -1.10 14.46
N GLY A 162 -3.41 -0.11 14.05
CA GLY A 162 -3.07 1.31 14.06
C GLY A 162 -2.14 1.81 12.95
N LEU A 163 -1.53 0.93 12.17
CA LEU A 163 -0.67 1.27 11.02
C LEU A 163 -1.24 0.64 9.75
N GLN A 164 -2.26 1.28 9.19
CA GLN A 164 -3.11 0.70 8.16
C GLN A 164 -3.20 1.61 6.94
N GLY A 165 -3.47 1.02 5.81
CA GLY A 165 -3.62 1.71 4.56
C GLY A 165 -4.18 0.84 3.45
N THR A 166 -4.20 1.39 2.25
CA THR A 166 -4.63 0.70 1.04
C THR A 166 -3.63 0.96 -0.07
N PHE A 167 -3.28 -0.08 -0.79
CA PHE A 167 -2.74 0.03 -2.14
C PHE A 167 -3.85 -0.23 -3.12
N SER A 168 -4.06 0.65 -4.09
CA SER A 168 -5.10 0.49 -5.12
C SER A 168 -4.56 0.84 -6.50
N LEU A 169 -5.06 0.13 -7.51
CA LEU A 169 -4.74 0.29 -8.92
C LEU A 169 -6.00 0.72 -9.66
N TRP A 170 -5.88 1.74 -10.50
CA TRP A 170 -6.97 2.40 -11.20
C TRP A 170 -6.68 2.51 -12.70
N GLU A 171 -7.71 2.46 -13.51
CA GLU A 171 -7.59 2.63 -14.97
C GLU A 171 -7.05 4.01 -15.36
N SER A 172 -7.37 5.05 -14.56
CA SER A 172 -6.95 6.43 -14.85
C SER A 172 -6.94 7.34 -13.63
N ALA A 173 -6.30 8.50 -13.75
CA ALA A 173 -6.34 9.56 -12.77
C ALA A 173 -7.75 10.15 -12.59
N ALA A 174 -8.60 10.08 -13.60
CA ALA A 174 -10.00 10.52 -13.51
C ALA A 174 -10.80 9.57 -12.61
N ALA A 175 -10.68 8.26 -12.78
CA ALA A 175 -11.39 7.27 -12.00
C ALA A 175 -11.12 7.40 -10.48
N ILE A 176 -9.86 7.49 -10.08
CA ILE A 176 -9.53 7.68 -8.67
C ILE A 176 -9.99 9.04 -8.13
N ARG A 177 -9.94 10.10 -8.94
CA ARG A 177 -10.42 11.42 -8.54
C ARG A 177 -11.93 11.40 -8.31
N ASP A 178 -12.69 10.78 -9.21
CA ASP A 178 -14.14 10.65 -9.10
C ASP A 178 -14.53 9.86 -7.84
N PHE A 179 -13.87 8.77 -7.55
CA PHE A 179 -14.04 8.04 -6.29
C PHE A 179 -13.76 8.92 -5.07
N ALA A 180 -12.64 9.65 -5.07
CA ALA A 180 -12.21 10.47 -3.93
C ALA A 180 -13.18 11.64 -3.64
N TYR A 181 -13.75 12.28 -4.66
CA TYR A 181 -14.51 13.52 -4.50
C TYR A 181 -16.02 13.37 -4.71
N LYS A 182 -16.51 12.30 -5.37
CA LYS A 182 -17.95 12.10 -5.61
C LYS A 182 -18.58 11.05 -4.69
N GLY A 183 -17.79 10.21 -4.02
CA GLY A 183 -18.27 9.17 -3.13
C GLY A 183 -18.75 9.72 -1.78
N ALA A 184 -20.05 9.69 -1.48
CA ALA A 184 -20.61 10.18 -0.22
C ALA A 184 -19.97 9.54 1.02
N ALA A 185 -19.71 8.23 0.98
CA ALA A 185 -19.05 7.50 2.07
C ALA A 185 -17.61 8.00 2.30
N HIS A 186 -16.88 8.27 1.22
CA HIS A 186 -15.50 8.77 1.29
C HIS A 186 -15.46 10.23 1.78
N GLN A 187 -16.37 11.08 1.31
CA GLN A 187 -16.50 12.47 1.80
C GLN A 187 -16.81 12.50 3.29
N LYS A 188 -17.72 11.62 3.75
CA LYS A 188 -18.02 11.49 5.18
C LYS A 188 -16.79 11.07 5.97
N ALA A 189 -16.02 10.10 5.51
CA ALA A 189 -14.80 9.66 6.18
C ALA A 189 -13.76 10.78 6.27
N ILE A 190 -13.61 11.61 5.23
CA ILE A 190 -12.73 12.80 5.25
C ILE A 190 -13.22 13.82 6.28
N ALA A 191 -14.51 14.13 6.31
CA ALA A 191 -15.09 15.05 7.28
C ALA A 191 -14.91 14.55 8.73
N ASP A 192 -15.19 13.27 8.97
CA ASP A 192 -15.02 12.64 10.28
C ASP A 192 -13.53 12.62 10.71
N THR A 193 -12.61 12.39 9.79
CA THR A 193 -11.17 12.46 10.04
C THR A 193 -10.75 13.83 10.56
N SER A 194 -11.22 14.89 9.92
CA SER A 194 -10.94 16.26 10.31
C SER A 194 -11.60 16.61 11.66
N ALA A 195 -12.84 16.19 11.87
CA ALA A 195 -13.60 16.48 13.09
C ALA A 195 -13.05 15.77 14.33
N TYR A 196 -12.60 14.53 14.18
CA TYR A 196 -12.16 13.70 15.32
C TYR A 196 -10.64 13.57 15.44
N ASN A 197 -9.88 14.14 14.48
CA ASN A 197 -8.41 14.08 14.47
C ASN A 197 -7.89 12.64 14.66
N TRP A 198 -8.35 11.72 13.82
CA TRP A 198 -8.10 10.28 13.96
C TRP A 198 -6.64 9.91 13.83
N TYR A 199 -5.87 10.65 13.02
CA TYR A 199 -4.52 10.29 12.65
C TYR A 199 -3.46 11.06 13.43
N SER A 200 -2.38 10.41 13.78
CA SER A 200 -1.15 11.04 14.24
C SER A 200 -0.15 11.23 13.10
N GLU A 201 -0.31 10.49 12.02
CA GLU A 201 0.45 10.62 10.79
C GLU A 201 -0.38 10.04 9.64
N GLU A 202 -0.34 10.68 8.49
CA GLU A 202 -1.01 10.22 7.27
C GLU A 202 -0.13 10.41 6.04
N LEU A 203 -0.40 9.62 5.00
CA LEU A 203 0.18 9.76 3.68
C LEU A 203 -0.88 9.44 2.63
N PHE A 204 -0.99 10.30 1.65
CA PHE A 204 -1.78 10.11 0.43
C PHE A 204 -0.87 10.32 -0.78
N ALA A 205 -0.63 9.27 -1.54
CA ALA A 205 0.23 9.37 -2.70
C ALA A 205 -0.41 8.70 -3.92
N ARG A 206 -0.26 9.32 -5.08
CA ARG A 206 -0.69 8.82 -6.39
C ARG A 206 0.52 8.69 -7.30
N PHE A 207 0.51 7.64 -8.11
CA PHE A 207 1.64 7.26 -8.94
C PHE A 207 1.20 6.92 -10.35
N ALA A 208 1.98 7.37 -11.32
CA ALA A 208 1.96 6.85 -12.69
C ALA A 208 2.48 5.40 -12.67
N VAL A 209 1.73 4.49 -13.25
CA VAL A 209 2.10 3.07 -13.33
C VAL A 209 2.89 2.84 -14.61
N ARG A 210 4.20 2.66 -14.50
CA ARG A 210 5.10 2.45 -15.64
C ARG A 210 5.06 1.02 -16.14
N GLU A 211 4.95 0.09 -15.22
CA GLU A 211 4.93 -1.33 -15.52
C GLU A 211 4.15 -2.08 -14.45
N VAL A 212 3.39 -3.08 -14.85
CA VAL A 212 2.77 -4.07 -13.98
C VAL A 212 3.10 -5.47 -14.46
N ARG A 213 3.47 -6.34 -13.54
CA ARG A 213 3.62 -7.79 -13.76
C ARG A 213 2.78 -8.54 -12.75
N GLY A 214 2.09 -9.58 -13.21
CA GLY A 214 1.20 -10.38 -12.37
C GLY A 214 -0.12 -9.68 -12.05
N THR A 215 -0.91 -10.29 -11.18
CA THR A 215 -2.22 -9.79 -10.75
C THR A 215 -2.25 -9.57 -9.24
N LEU A 216 -2.86 -8.47 -8.83
CA LEU A 216 -3.12 -8.18 -7.43
C LEU A 216 -4.49 -8.79 -7.07
N GLN A 217 -4.47 -10.01 -6.50
CA GLN A 217 -5.67 -10.74 -6.06
C GLN A 217 -5.53 -11.20 -4.61
#